data_7beedb84cf21fef267c7ced3e4c719ea
#
_entry.id   7beedb84cf21fef267c7ced3e4c719ea
#
_cell.length_a   1.000
_cell.length_b   1.000
_cell.length_c   1.000
_cell.angle_alpha   90.00
_cell.angle_beta   90.00
_cell.angle_gamma   90.00
#
_symmetry.space_group_name_H-M   'P 1'
#
loop_
_entity.id
_entity.type
_entity.pdbx_description
1 polymer ?
#
loop_
_entity_poly.entity_id
_entity_poly.type
_entity_poly.pdbx_seq_one_letter_code
_entity_poly.pdbx_strand_id
1 'polypeptide(L)'
;MSQSIVELKHVNIYQSNSLILSDVNISVDKGEFVYLVGKTGTGKSSLLKTMYGDLLLQEGEGWVVGHDLKQLTWKTVPFLRRNLGVVFQDFQLLTDRNVNENMKFVLKATGWKDEKLMDEKIADVLEKVGLKTKGFKMPFELSGGEQQRMDIARSLLNSPKLILADEP
;
A
#
# COMPACT_ATOMS: atom_id res chain seq x y z
N MET A 1 -4.96 13.41 22.93
CA MET A 1 -4.19 12.17 22.78
C MET A 1 -4.05 11.91 21.29
N SER A 2 -2.84 11.88 20.75
CA SER A 2 -2.61 11.51 19.35
C SER A 2 -3.07 10.07 19.17
N GLN A 3 -3.79 9.80 18.08
CA GLN A 3 -4.27 8.46 17.81
C GLN A 3 -3.25 7.78 16.93
N SER A 4 -2.53 6.81 17.48
CA SER A 4 -1.57 6.00 16.74
C SER A 4 -2.28 5.30 15.57
N ILE A 5 -1.70 5.41 14.36
CA ILE A 5 -2.18 4.75 13.15
C ILE A 5 -1.45 3.43 12.87
N VAL A 6 -0.24 3.30 13.40
CA VAL A 6 0.56 2.08 13.44
C VAL A 6 1.09 1.90 14.84
N GLU A 7 0.91 0.72 15.41
CA GLU A 7 1.49 0.36 16.69
C GLU A 7 1.99 -1.09 16.63
N LEU A 8 3.29 -1.28 16.79
CA LEU A 8 3.93 -2.59 16.87
C LEU A 8 4.68 -2.68 18.20
N LYS A 9 4.47 -3.78 18.94
CA LYS A 9 5.09 -4.04 20.24
C LYS A 9 5.68 -5.44 20.26
N HIS A 10 6.99 -5.52 20.51
CA HIS A 10 7.74 -6.77 20.61
C HIS A 10 7.49 -7.73 19.44
N VAL A 11 7.41 -7.17 18.22
CA VAL A 11 7.06 -7.92 17.03
C VAL A 11 8.27 -8.64 16.46
N ASN A 12 8.14 -9.96 16.25
CA ASN A 12 9.07 -10.75 15.49
C ASN A 12 8.49 -11.05 14.10
N ILE A 13 9.27 -10.77 13.06
CA ILE A 13 8.86 -10.96 11.67
C ILE A 13 9.61 -12.12 11.07
N TYR A 14 8.85 -13.07 10.55
CA TYR A 14 9.35 -14.28 9.89
C TYR A 14 9.02 -14.25 8.40
N GLN A 15 9.94 -14.76 7.60
CA GLN A 15 9.70 -15.10 6.19
C GLN A 15 9.97 -16.59 6.02
N SER A 16 8.92 -17.34 5.67
CA SER A 16 8.93 -18.80 5.82
C SER A 16 9.24 -19.17 7.27
N ASN A 17 10.33 -19.86 7.56
CA ASN A 17 10.73 -20.23 8.93
C ASN A 17 11.94 -19.44 9.43
N SER A 18 12.38 -18.41 8.70
CA SER A 18 13.55 -17.61 9.08
C SER A 18 13.11 -16.33 9.78
N LEU A 19 13.68 -16.06 10.95
CA LEU A 19 13.50 -14.80 11.65
C LEU A 19 14.24 -13.69 10.89
N ILE A 20 13.52 -12.67 10.44
CA ILE A 20 14.06 -11.53 9.68
C ILE A 20 14.28 -10.33 10.57
N LEU A 21 13.30 -10.02 11.42
CA LEU A 21 13.38 -8.93 12.40
C LEU A 21 12.92 -9.43 13.75
N SER A 22 13.62 -9.03 14.80
CA SER A 22 13.26 -9.38 16.19
C SER A 22 13.00 -8.12 17.01
N ASP A 23 12.06 -8.23 17.92
CA ASP A 23 11.70 -7.22 18.93
C ASP A 23 11.46 -5.83 18.34
N VAL A 24 10.70 -5.77 17.24
CA VAL A 24 10.34 -4.51 16.57
C VAL A 24 9.31 -3.76 17.41
N ASN A 25 9.64 -2.51 17.75
CA ASN A 25 8.76 -1.61 18.48
C ASN A 25 8.64 -0.30 17.67
N ILE A 26 7.44 -0.01 17.15
CA ILE A 26 7.16 1.16 16.31
C ILE A 26 5.81 1.74 16.71
N SER A 27 5.75 3.06 16.84
CA SER A 27 4.50 3.80 16.93
C SER A 27 4.54 4.96 15.95
N VAL A 28 3.50 5.10 15.14
CA VAL A 28 3.32 6.19 14.19
C VAL A 28 1.96 6.82 14.42
N ASP A 29 1.94 8.12 14.60
CA ASP A 29 0.71 8.87 14.81
C ASP A 29 0.11 9.34 13.48
N LYS A 30 -1.18 9.65 13.49
CA LYS A 30 -1.88 10.18 12.32
C LYS A 30 -1.27 11.50 11.88
N GLY A 31 -0.93 11.59 10.59
CA GLY A 31 -0.34 12.79 9.98
C GLY A 31 1.19 12.84 10.06
N GLU A 32 1.83 11.85 10.67
CA GLU A 32 3.29 11.76 10.65
C GLU A 32 3.81 11.24 9.31
N PHE A 33 5.03 11.67 8.99
CA PHE A 33 5.83 11.15 7.89
C PHE A 33 7.09 10.49 8.45
N VAL A 34 7.24 9.18 8.23
CA VAL A 34 8.31 8.38 8.82
C VAL A 34 9.17 7.74 7.74
N TYR A 35 10.49 7.92 7.85
CA TYR A 35 11.46 7.21 7.03
C TYR A 35 11.94 5.94 7.72
N LEU A 36 11.77 4.81 7.04
CA LEU A 36 12.35 3.53 7.45
C LEU A 36 13.74 3.37 6.82
N VAL A 37 14.78 3.62 7.60
CA VAL A 37 16.16 3.65 7.13
C VAL A 37 16.91 2.36 7.51
N GLY A 38 17.65 1.82 6.58
CA GLY A 38 18.49 0.62 6.79
C GLY A 38 19.11 0.13 5.49
N LYS A 39 20.15 -0.69 5.59
CA LYS A 39 20.81 -1.31 4.43
C LYS A 39 19.84 -2.20 3.68
N THR A 40 20.10 -2.45 2.39
CA THR A 40 19.35 -3.46 1.61
C THR A 40 19.45 -4.82 2.29
N GLY A 41 18.34 -5.55 2.33
CA GLY A 41 18.28 -6.87 2.96
C GLY A 41 18.08 -6.87 4.48
N THR A 42 17.92 -5.71 5.14
CA THR A 42 17.71 -5.65 6.60
C THR A 42 16.25 -5.92 7.03
N GLY A 43 15.35 -6.25 6.11
CA GLY A 43 13.97 -6.62 6.45
C GLY A 43 12.95 -5.46 6.35
N LYS A 44 13.31 -4.30 5.79
CA LYS A 44 12.36 -3.18 5.60
C LYS A 44 11.11 -3.59 4.84
N SER A 45 11.27 -4.24 3.69
CA SER A 45 10.14 -4.74 2.88
C SER A 45 9.34 -5.81 3.64
N SER A 46 9.98 -6.65 4.46
CA SER A 46 9.27 -7.64 5.29
C SER A 46 8.42 -6.97 6.37
N LEU A 47 8.90 -5.88 6.95
CA LEU A 47 8.13 -5.06 7.89
C LEU A 47 6.90 -4.46 7.21
N LEU A 48 7.07 -3.83 6.03
CA LEU A 48 5.95 -3.29 5.27
C LEU A 48 4.95 -4.38 4.88
N LYS A 49 5.43 -5.54 4.42
CA LYS A 49 4.60 -6.71 4.09
C LYS A 49 3.75 -7.20 5.28
N THR A 50 4.31 -7.15 6.48
CA THR A 50 3.56 -7.46 7.71
C THR A 50 2.48 -6.40 7.97
N MET A 51 2.77 -5.13 7.77
CA MET A 51 1.81 -4.04 7.98
C MET A 51 0.62 -4.10 7.01
N TYR A 52 0.79 -4.57 5.75
CA TYR A 52 -0.34 -4.72 4.83
C TYR A 52 -0.85 -6.16 4.69
N GLY A 53 -0.41 -7.07 5.58
CA GLY A 53 -0.95 -8.42 5.70
C GLY A 53 -0.55 -9.38 4.55
N ASP A 54 0.62 -9.19 3.96
CA ASP A 54 1.24 -10.16 3.03
C ASP A 54 2.06 -11.20 3.81
N LEU A 55 2.70 -10.77 4.90
CA LEU A 55 3.27 -11.64 5.92
C LEU A 55 2.38 -11.57 7.17
N LEU A 56 1.95 -12.73 7.66
CA LEU A 56 1.14 -12.80 8.87
C LEU A 56 2.00 -12.60 10.10
N LEU A 57 1.52 -11.76 11.04
CA LEU A 57 2.16 -11.56 12.33
C LEU A 57 1.97 -12.80 13.21
N GLN A 58 3.09 -13.40 13.62
CA GLN A 58 3.09 -14.62 14.47
C GLN A 58 3.33 -14.26 15.94
N GLU A 59 4.28 -13.37 16.22
CA GLU A 59 4.72 -13.02 17.56
C GLU A 59 4.71 -11.51 17.79
N GLY A 60 4.42 -11.10 19.02
CA GLY A 60 4.25 -9.71 19.41
C GLY A 60 2.81 -9.22 19.23
N GLU A 61 2.61 -7.94 19.30
CA GLU A 61 1.32 -7.26 19.13
C GLU A 61 1.44 -6.21 18.04
N GLY A 62 0.45 -6.09 17.15
CA GLY A 62 0.49 -5.12 16.07
C GLY A 62 -0.89 -4.65 15.63
N TRP A 63 -1.02 -3.34 15.49
CA TRP A 63 -2.23 -2.70 14.95
C TRP A 63 -1.85 -1.74 13.83
N VAL A 64 -2.59 -1.81 12.73
CA VAL A 64 -2.45 -0.89 11.61
C VAL A 64 -3.83 -0.41 11.19
N VAL A 65 -4.03 0.90 11.18
CA VAL A 65 -5.31 1.58 10.90
C VAL A 65 -6.49 0.97 11.67
N GLY A 66 -6.25 0.54 12.90
CA GLY A 66 -7.24 -0.05 13.80
C GLY A 66 -7.50 -1.56 13.60
N HIS A 67 -6.79 -2.22 12.69
CA HIS A 67 -6.85 -3.66 12.52
C HIS A 67 -5.75 -4.35 13.32
N ASP A 68 -6.13 -5.39 14.09
CA ASP A 68 -5.20 -6.27 14.79
C ASP A 68 -4.55 -7.22 13.78
N LEU A 69 -3.24 -7.08 13.59
CA LEU A 69 -2.47 -7.88 12.63
C LEU A 69 -2.42 -9.37 12.98
N LYS A 70 -2.53 -9.69 14.26
CA LYS A 70 -2.54 -11.08 14.75
C LYS A 70 -3.81 -11.84 14.39
N GLN A 71 -4.91 -11.11 14.24
CA GLN A 71 -6.22 -11.67 13.88
C GLN A 71 -6.49 -11.65 12.38
N LEU A 72 -5.51 -11.22 11.57
CA LEU A 72 -5.67 -11.20 10.12
C LEU A 72 -5.77 -12.63 9.56
N THR A 73 -6.72 -12.78 8.66
CA THR A 73 -6.91 -13.97 7.84
C THR A 73 -7.01 -13.55 6.37
N TRP A 74 -6.90 -14.49 5.45
CA TRP A 74 -7.09 -14.20 4.03
C TRP A 74 -8.45 -13.55 3.70
N LYS A 75 -9.48 -13.77 4.54
CA LYS A 75 -10.81 -13.14 4.43
C LYS A 75 -10.83 -11.69 4.92
N THR A 76 -10.00 -11.34 5.90
CA THR A 76 -10.01 -10.02 6.54
C THR A 76 -8.94 -9.07 6.02
N VAL A 77 -7.84 -9.58 5.47
CA VAL A 77 -6.78 -8.78 4.82
C VAL A 77 -7.33 -7.76 3.78
N PRO A 78 -8.33 -8.09 2.92
CA PRO A 78 -8.89 -7.10 2.00
C PRO A 78 -9.49 -5.87 2.68
N PHE A 79 -10.04 -6.00 3.88
CA PHE A 79 -10.59 -4.86 4.63
C PHE A 79 -9.49 -3.94 5.18
N LEU A 80 -8.37 -4.50 5.63
CA LEU A 80 -7.17 -3.74 5.99
C LEU A 80 -6.66 -2.99 4.76
N ARG A 81 -6.41 -3.69 3.65
CA ARG A 81 -5.81 -3.13 2.43
C ARG A 81 -6.64 -2.01 1.80
N ARG A 82 -7.96 -1.99 1.97
CA ARG A 82 -8.82 -0.88 1.52
C ARG A 82 -8.54 0.44 2.24
N ASN A 83 -7.96 0.39 3.43
CA ASN A 83 -7.57 1.56 4.21
C ASN A 83 -6.11 1.98 3.97
N LEU A 84 -5.36 1.23 3.17
CA LEU A 84 -3.95 1.44 2.88
C LEU A 84 -3.74 1.85 1.42
N GLY A 85 -2.80 2.75 1.20
CA GLY A 85 -2.14 2.94 -0.09
C GLY A 85 -0.79 2.24 -0.04
N VAL A 86 -0.52 1.35 -0.98
CA VAL A 86 0.79 0.69 -1.07
C VAL A 86 1.44 1.11 -2.38
N VAL A 87 2.65 1.64 -2.29
CA VAL A 87 3.53 1.95 -3.43
C VAL A 87 4.61 0.89 -3.47
N PHE A 88 4.66 0.14 -4.58
CA PHE A 88 5.54 -0.99 -4.72
C PHE A 88 6.84 -0.62 -5.44
N GLN A 89 7.95 -1.22 -5.06
CA GLN A 89 9.25 -1.02 -5.71
C GLN A 89 9.25 -1.37 -7.21
N ASP A 90 8.51 -2.41 -7.59
CA ASP A 90 8.38 -2.92 -8.96
C ASP A 90 7.08 -2.50 -9.65
N PHE A 91 6.39 -1.49 -9.11
CA PHE A 91 5.13 -0.90 -9.54
C PHE A 91 3.94 -1.87 -9.64
N GLN A 92 4.12 -3.14 -9.90
CA GLN A 92 3.07 -4.18 -10.05
C GLN A 92 1.88 -3.73 -10.93
N LEU A 93 2.18 -3.09 -12.05
CA LEU A 93 1.17 -2.63 -13.00
C LEU A 93 0.68 -3.79 -13.87
N LEU A 94 -0.63 -3.81 -14.16
CA LEU A 94 -1.23 -4.77 -15.09
C LEU A 94 -0.85 -4.37 -16.51
N THR A 95 -0.02 -5.18 -17.16
CA THR A 95 0.57 -4.86 -18.48
C THR A 95 -0.38 -5.09 -19.65
N ASP A 96 -1.49 -5.80 -19.43
CA ASP A 96 -2.54 -6.10 -20.40
C ASP A 96 -3.61 -5.00 -20.50
N ARG A 97 -3.46 -3.90 -19.77
CA ARG A 97 -4.44 -2.80 -19.64
C ARG A 97 -3.78 -1.45 -19.64
N ASN A 98 -4.53 -0.45 -20.15
CA ASN A 98 -4.09 0.94 -20.08
C ASN A 98 -4.18 1.51 -18.65
N VAL A 99 -3.72 2.75 -18.46
CA VAL A 99 -3.71 3.44 -17.16
C VAL A 99 -5.10 3.50 -16.54
N ASN A 100 -6.12 3.94 -17.29
CA ASN A 100 -7.49 4.04 -16.76
C ASN A 100 -8.04 2.67 -16.35
N GLU A 101 -7.81 1.64 -17.13
CA GLU A 101 -8.28 0.27 -16.85
C GLU A 101 -7.57 -0.33 -15.64
N ASN A 102 -6.28 -0.05 -15.44
CA ASN A 102 -5.55 -0.40 -14.21
C ASN A 102 -6.22 0.23 -12.98
N MET A 103 -6.57 1.51 -13.05
CA MET A 103 -7.23 2.22 -11.95
C MET A 103 -8.64 1.68 -11.70
N LYS A 104 -9.45 1.49 -12.77
CA LYS A 104 -10.79 0.91 -12.65
C LYS A 104 -10.79 -0.48 -12.06
N PHE A 105 -9.79 -1.29 -12.40
CA PHE A 105 -9.65 -2.63 -11.82
C PHE A 105 -9.57 -2.58 -10.30
N VAL A 106 -8.75 -1.68 -9.75
CA VAL A 106 -8.62 -1.51 -8.29
C VAL A 106 -9.93 -1.03 -7.66
N LEU A 107 -10.57 -0.03 -8.24
CA LEU A 107 -11.83 0.50 -7.72
C LEU A 107 -12.94 -0.58 -7.71
N LYS A 108 -13.09 -1.34 -8.81
CA LYS A 108 -14.04 -2.46 -8.88
C LYS A 108 -13.73 -3.54 -7.84
N ALA A 109 -12.46 -3.92 -7.71
CA ALA A 109 -12.03 -4.91 -6.72
C ALA A 109 -12.27 -4.47 -5.27
N THR A 110 -12.32 -3.16 -5.02
CA THR A 110 -12.61 -2.57 -3.70
C THR A 110 -14.07 -2.24 -3.48
N GLY A 111 -14.94 -2.57 -4.44
CA GLY A 111 -16.40 -2.54 -4.27
C GLY A 111 -17.09 -1.32 -4.86
N TRP A 112 -16.40 -0.49 -5.63
CA TRP A 112 -17.04 0.61 -6.37
C TRP A 112 -17.93 0.05 -7.49
N LYS A 113 -19.09 0.66 -7.68
CA LYS A 113 -20.09 0.22 -8.67
C LYS A 113 -20.46 1.31 -9.67
N ASP A 114 -20.34 2.56 -9.30
CA ASP A 114 -20.71 3.70 -10.13
C ASP A 114 -19.55 4.07 -11.06
N GLU A 115 -19.73 3.84 -12.37
CA GLU A 115 -18.69 4.11 -13.38
C GLU A 115 -18.34 5.60 -13.45
N LYS A 116 -19.32 6.50 -13.29
CA LYS A 116 -19.09 7.95 -13.34
C LYS A 116 -18.20 8.40 -12.16
N LEU A 117 -18.53 7.94 -10.96
CA LEU A 117 -17.72 8.25 -9.77
C LEU A 117 -16.30 7.65 -9.87
N MET A 118 -16.15 6.46 -10.48
CA MET A 118 -14.84 5.88 -10.75
C MET A 118 -14.05 6.76 -11.71
N ASP A 119 -14.63 7.21 -12.82
CA ASP A 119 -13.96 8.06 -13.80
C ASP A 119 -13.55 9.42 -13.20
N GLU A 120 -14.41 10.03 -12.39
CA GLU A 120 -14.10 11.27 -11.64
C GLU A 120 -12.93 11.06 -10.68
N LYS A 121 -12.92 9.95 -9.92
CA LYS A 121 -11.84 9.63 -8.98
C LYS A 121 -10.52 9.35 -9.70
N ILE A 122 -10.56 8.64 -10.82
CA ILE A 122 -9.37 8.37 -11.64
C ILE A 122 -8.79 9.68 -12.19
N ALA A 123 -9.64 10.56 -12.72
CA ALA A 123 -9.21 11.86 -13.23
C ALA A 123 -8.54 12.70 -12.12
N ASP A 124 -9.12 12.74 -10.92
CA ASP A 124 -8.57 13.45 -9.76
C ASP A 124 -7.17 12.94 -9.38
N VAL A 125 -6.99 11.62 -9.23
CA VAL A 125 -5.68 11.07 -8.82
C VAL A 125 -4.64 11.18 -9.91
N LEU A 126 -5.01 11.03 -11.19
CA LEU A 126 -4.08 11.22 -12.31
C LEU A 126 -3.65 12.67 -12.46
N GLU A 127 -4.55 13.63 -12.19
CA GLU A 127 -4.20 15.05 -12.18
C GLU A 127 -3.20 15.38 -11.07
N LYS A 128 -3.40 14.84 -9.88
CA LYS A 128 -2.50 15.04 -8.72
C LYS A 128 -1.06 14.59 -8.98
N VAL A 129 -0.87 13.58 -9.82
CA VAL A 129 0.47 13.06 -10.16
C VAL A 129 0.98 13.53 -11.52
N GLY A 130 0.27 14.46 -12.20
CA GLY A 130 0.69 14.99 -13.50
C GLY A 130 0.55 14.02 -14.67
N LEU A 131 -0.39 13.07 -14.59
CA LEU A 131 -0.69 12.07 -15.64
C LEU A 131 -2.08 12.24 -16.26
N LYS A 132 -2.73 13.39 -16.11
CA LYS A 132 -4.10 13.68 -16.57
C LYS A 132 -4.38 13.26 -18.01
N THR A 133 -3.40 13.45 -18.93
CA THR A 133 -3.53 13.16 -20.35
C THR A 133 -3.01 11.78 -20.74
N LYS A 134 -2.62 10.94 -19.80
CA LYS A 134 -1.97 9.63 -20.05
C LYS A 134 -2.89 8.43 -19.79
N GLY A 135 -4.16 8.63 -19.47
CA GLY A 135 -5.11 7.58 -19.09
C GLY A 135 -5.28 6.46 -20.12
N PHE A 136 -5.12 6.77 -21.40
CA PHE A 136 -5.24 5.80 -22.52
C PHE A 136 -3.95 5.02 -22.80
N LYS A 137 -2.79 5.44 -22.24
CA LYS A 137 -1.49 4.81 -22.45
C LYS A 137 -1.41 3.44 -21.77
N MET A 138 -0.71 2.52 -22.42
CA MET A 138 -0.30 1.26 -21.77
C MET A 138 0.90 1.50 -20.84
N PRO A 139 1.09 0.69 -19.77
CA PRO A 139 2.23 0.86 -18.87
C PRO A 139 3.59 0.92 -19.56
N PHE A 140 3.82 0.10 -20.58
CA PHE A 140 5.08 0.07 -21.34
C PHE A 140 5.32 1.31 -22.21
N GLU A 141 4.30 2.13 -22.47
CA GLU A 141 4.41 3.41 -23.17
C GLU A 141 4.76 4.58 -22.22
N LEU A 142 4.80 4.33 -20.92
CA LEU A 142 5.17 5.28 -19.89
C LEU A 142 6.65 5.17 -19.57
N SER A 143 7.31 6.30 -19.32
CA SER A 143 8.65 6.31 -18.74
C SER A 143 8.63 5.72 -17.32
N GLY A 144 9.79 5.29 -16.79
CA GLY A 144 9.88 4.75 -15.43
C GLY A 144 9.31 5.71 -14.37
N GLY A 145 9.62 7.00 -14.48
CA GLY A 145 9.04 8.01 -13.58
C GLY A 145 7.52 8.20 -13.75
N GLU A 146 6.97 8.01 -14.95
CA GLU A 146 5.51 8.02 -15.16
C GLU A 146 4.85 6.76 -14.60
N GLN A 147 5.49 5.59 -14.70
CA GLN A 147 5.02 4.35 -14.10
C GLN A 147 5.00 4.46 -12.57
N GLN A 148 6.04 5.04 -11.97
CA GLN A 148 6.08 5.32 -10.53
C GLN A 148 4.96 6.27 -10.11
N ARG A 149 4.75 7.36 -10.82
CA ARG A 149 3.63 8.28 -10.55
C ARG A 149 2.26 7.61 -10.73
N MET A 150 2.13 6.70 -11.70
CA MET A 150 0.92 5.90 -11.87
C MET A 150 0.69 4.98 -10.66
N ASP A 151 1.72 4.34 -10.11
CA ASP A 151 1.61 3.52 -8.90
C ASP A 151 1.19 4.36 -7.69
N ILE A 152 1.77 5.56 -7.53
CA ILE A 152 1.35 6.51 -6.51
C ILE A 152 -0.12 6.90 -6.69
N ALA A 153 -0.57 7.24 -7.91
CA ALA A 153 -1.98 7.55 -8.17
C ALA A 153 -2.90 6.38 -7.79
N ARG A 154 -2.51 5.16 -8.14
CA ARG A 154 -3.24 3.93 -7.78
C ARG A 154 -3.37 3.76 -6.27
N SER A 155 -2.32 4.06 -5.51
CA SER A 155 -2.34 4.00 -4.05
C SER A 155 -3.33 4.98 -3.41
N LEU A 156 -3.67 6.09 -4.10
CA LEU A 156 -4.57 7.14 -3.61
C LEU A 156 -6.06 6.89 -3.93
N LEU A 157 -6.41 5.89 -4.75
CA LEU A 157 -7.76 5.68 -5.26
C LEU A 157 -8.82 5.56 -4.16
N ASN A 158 -8.54 4.83 -3.09
CA ASN A 158 -9.48 4.59 -1.99
C ASN A 158 -9.34 5.61 -0.84
N SER A 159 -8.67 6.74 -1.06
CA SER A 159 -8.42 7.76 -0.02
C SER A 159 -7.85 7.11 1.25
N PRO A 160 -6.68 6.49 1.18
CA PRO A 160 -6.14 5.67 2.26
C PRO A 160 -5.86 6.49 3.52
N LYS A 161 -5.94 5.83 4.67
CA LYS A 161 -5.59 6.42 5.97
C LYS A 161 -4.08 6.37 6.25
N LEU A 162 -3.38 5.45 5.60
CA LEU A 162 -1.94 5.25 5.71
C LEU A 162 -1.38 4.88 4.33
N ILE A 163 -0.26 5.48 3.96
CA ILE A 163 0.51 5.10 2.78
C ILE A 163 1.78 4.38 3.22
N LEU A 164 2.01 3.22 2.66
CA LEU A 164 3.24 2.44 2.81
C LEU A 164 3.98 2.46 1.48
N ALA A 165 5.23 2.90 1.47
CA ALA A 165 6.03 2.98 0.26
C ALA A 165 7.33 2.22 0.42
N ASP A 166 7.60 1.28 -0.48
CA ASP A 166 8.82 0.47 -0.50
C ASP A 166 9.73 0.95 -1.64
N GLU A 167 10.81 1.66 -1.28
CA GLU A 167 11.77 2.27 -2.21
C GLU A 167 11.08 3.04 -3.37
N PRO A 168 10.22 4.03 -3.03
CA PRO A 168 9.40 4.74 -4.02
C PRO A 168 10.20 5.69 -4.92
#